data_79039cd551772b44663a1c7e16917647
#
_entry.id   79039cd551772b44663a1c7e16917647
#
_cell.length_a   1.000
_cell.length_b   1.000
_cell.length_c   1.000
_cell.angle_alpha   90.00
_cell.angle_beta   90.00
_cell.angle_gamma   90.00
#
_symmetry.space_group_name_H-M   'P 1'
#
loop_
_entity.id
_entity.type
_entity.pdbx_description
1 polymer ?
#
loop_
_entity_poly.entity_id
_entity_poly.type
_entity_poly.pdbx_seq_one_letter_code
_entity_poly.pdbx_strand_id
1 'polypeptide(L)'
;MTTIADLTDNAGHTAATIVADVAIVGGGLAGSLAAAVLTRAGYRIALIDKRAVYPEEFRVEKLAGQQVDILRRLGMLDAFAAEACPFDTTVNIRRGQVVDVSRHLSYGLHYAPIVATARRLIADPSSLIVDQVLNVTPSDGLQRLTLASGNLVVARLIILATGMAGAIPHSLGIQRRVIAERHSLAFGFTIAPADGSAFAFPALTSYGERTADGIDYLSIFPVPGGMRANLFMFRDPNDPVMRDIRREPKATLFRLMPGLRRHLGDFKVVDRVQSWVMDLAKVEGHLQPGVVLIGDAFQTSCPAAGTGVSRLLVDVERLCTVHLPEWLKTDGMGTEKISTFYADPDKVASDGHAFRMAHFRQALTSDEGARWGLRRRLHFLKRNLRHRIDAIQPGWTARLAGMLRA
;
A
#
# COMPACT_ATOMS: atom_id res chain seq x y z
N MET A 1 18.92 -37.45 -9.27
CA MET A 1 18.83 -37.04 -10.68
C MET A 1 17.58 -37.64 -11.27
N THR A 2 16.49 -36.91 -11.28
CA THR A 2 15.22 -37.37 -11.87
C THR A 2 15.09 -36.67 -13.24
N THR A 3 15.14 -37.48 -14.26
CA THR A 3 15.04 -37.07 -15.67
C THR A 3 13.63 -36.53 -15.96
N ILE A 4 13.56 -35.33 -16.50
CA ILE A 4 12.31 -34.68 -16.91
C ILE A 4 11.85 -35.33 -18.22
N ALA A 5 10.64 -35.90 -18.23
CA ALA A 5 10.01 -36.38 -19.44
C ALA A 5 9.35 -35.19 -20.17
N ASP A 6 9.70 -34.97 -21.41
CA ASP A 6 9.04 -34.01 -22.33
C ASP A 6 7.63 -34.52 -22.63
N LEU A 7 6.63 -33.75 -22.23
CA LEU A 7 5.26 -33.95 -22.69
C LEU A 7 5.04 -33.06 -23.92
N THR A 8 5.04 -33.68 -25.08
CA THR A 8 4.66 -33.01 -26.34
C THR A 8 3.15 -33.01 -26.49
N ASP A 9 2.53 -31.83 -26.62
CA ASP A 9 1.15 -31.67 -27.04
C ASP A 9 1.08 -31.42 -28.55
N ASN A 10 -0.06 -31.77 -29.18
CA ASN A 10 -0.28 -31.91 -30.64
C ASN A 10 -0.20 -30.60 -31.49
N ALA A 11 0.34 -29.50 -30.92
CA ALA A 11 0.47 -28.21 -31.61
C ALA A 11 1.92 -27.74 -31.81
N GLY A 12 2.94 -28.60 -31.60
CA GLY A 12 4.36 -28.25 -31.90
C GLY A 12 5.00 -27.25 -30.92
N HIS A 13 4.35 -26.86 -29.84
CA HIS A 13 4.94 -26.10 -28.74
C HIS A 13 5.30 -27.08 -27.61
N THR A 14 6.58 -27.28 -27.37
CA THR A 14 7.06 -28.00 -26.18
C THR A 14 6.81 -27.11 -24.95
N ALA A 15 5.81 -27.45 -24.16
CA ALA A 15 5.54 -26.79 -22.89
C ALA A 15 6.76 -26.95 -21.96
N ALA A 16 7.39 -25.85 -21.57
CA ALA A 16 8.55 -25.89 -20.67
C ALA A 16 8.10 -26.04 -19.22
N THR A 17 8.88 -26.83 -18.45
CA THR A 17 8.72 -26.89 -16.99
C THR A 17 9.76 -25.99 -16.33
N ILE A 18 9.29 -24.98 -15.60
CA ILE A 18 10.09 -24.03 -14.83
C ILE A 18 10.09 -24.50 -13.37
N VAL A 19 11.29 -24.74 -12.82
CA VAL A 19 11.45 -25.17 -11.43
C VAL A 19 12.02 -24.04 -10.59
N ALA A 20 11.28 -23.66 -9.54
CA ALA A 20 11.65 -22.61 -8.61
C ALA A 20 11.57 -23.09 -7.16
N ASP A 21 12.19 -22.38 -6.23
CA ASP A 21 12.00 -22.58 -4.81
C ASP A 21 10.67 -21.95 -4.37
N VAL A 22 10.35 -20.78 -4.93
CA VAL A 22 9.10 -20.05 -4.69
C VAL A 22 8.53 -19.50 -5.99
N ALA A 23 7.25 -19.74 -6.23
CA ALA A 23 6.47 -19.09 -7.26
C ALA A 23 5.68 -17.92 -6.66
N ILE A 24 5.71 -16.75 -7.30
CA ILE A 24 4.97 -15.55 -6.85
C ILE A 24 3.99 -15.17 -7.94
N VAL A 25 2.71 -15.10 -7.62
CA VAL A 25 1.64 -14.73 -8.55
C VAL A 25 1.24 -13.27 -8.30
N GLY A 26 1.54 -12.40 -9.28
CA GLY A 26 1.30 -10.97 -9.23
C GLY A 26 2.56 -10.14 -8.98
N GLY A 27 2.98 -9.41 -10.01
CA GLY A 27 4.16 -8.52 -10.02
C GLY A 27 3.83 -7.06 -9.65
N GLY A 28 2.85 -6.84 -8.78
CA GLY A 28 2.63 -5.56 -8.10
C GLY A 28 3.68 -5.30 -7.02
N LEU A 29 3.47 -4.27 -6.17
CA LEU A 29 4.48 -3.88 -5.18
C LEU A 29 4.86 -5.03 -4.24
N ALA A 30 3.88 -5.74 -3.67
CA ALA A 30 4.13 -6.82 -2.72
C ALA A 30 4.92 -7.98 -3.34
N GLY A 31 4.49 -8.47 -4.52
CA GLY A 31 5.17 -9.58 -5.20
C GLY A 31 6.56 -9.21 -5.73
N SER A 32 6.72 -8.00 -6.25
CA SER A 32 8.03 -7.52 -6.73
C SER A 32 9.03 -7.34 -5.59
N LEU A 33 8.59 -6.81 -4.44
CA LEU A 33 9.46 -6.71 -3.25
C LEU A 33 9.82 -8.10 -2.69
N ALA A 34 8.84 -9.02 -2.62
CA ALA A 34 9.12 -10.39 -2.20
C ALA A 34 10.13 -11.07 -3.12
N ALA A 35 9.96 -10.95 -4.45
CA ALA A 35 10.92 -11.47 -5.43
C ALA A 35 12.31 -10.84 -5.25
N ALA A 36 12.39 -9.51 -5.06
CA ALA A 36 13.65 -8.82 -4.85
C ALA A 36 14.37 -9.27 -3.57
N VAL A 37 13.66 -9.44 -2.46
CA VAL A 37 14.24 -9.95 -1.21
C VAL A 37 14.75 -11.38 -1.41
N LEU A 38 13.95 -12.25 -1.99
CA LEU A 38 14.26 -13.67 -2.10
C LEU A 38 15.35 -13.96 -3.13
N THR A 39 15.37 -13.29 -4.30
CA THR A 39 16.44 -13.46 -5.28
C THR A 39 17.79 -12.97 -4.75
N ARG A 40 17.80 -11.87 -3.99
CA ARG A 40 19.01 -11.38 -3.31
C ARG A 40 19.50 -12.31 -2.20
N ALA A 41 18.60 -13.12 -1.63
CA ALA A 41 18.96 -14.18 -0.68
C ALA A 41 19.37 -15.49 -1.36
N GLY A 42 19.42 -15.54 -2.70
CA GLY A 42 19.90 -16.68 -3.49
C GLY A 42 18.85 -17.74 -3.81
N TYR A 43 17.55 -17.49 -3.55
CA TYR A 43 16.47 -18.40 -3.92
C TYR A 43 16.10 -18.26 -5.40
N ARG A 44 15.75 -19.39 -6.03
CA ARG A 44 15.21 -19.41 -7.40
C ARG A 44 13.73 -19.03 -7.35
N ILE A 45 13.40 -17.92 -8.00
CA ILE A 45 12.06 -17.34 -7.96
C ILE A 45 11.44 -17.36 -9.36
N ALA A 46 10.15 -17.73 -9.43
CA ALA A 46 9.30 -17.50 -10.59
C ALA A 46 8.26 -16.45 -10.21
N LEU A 47 8.47 -15.18 -10.58
CA LEU A 47 7.50 -14.11 -10.43
C LEU A 47 6.65 -14.02 -11.70
N ILE A 48 5.38 -14.39 -11.63
CA ILE A 48 4.48 -14.41 -12.77
C ILE A 48 3.56 -13.19 -12.71
N ASP A 49 3.58 -12.38 -13.76
CA ASP A 49 2.64 -11.27 -13.97
C ASP A 49 2.26 -11.18 -15.43
N LYS A 50 1.00 -10.86 -15.72
CA LYS A 50 0.48 -10.71 -17.08
C LYS A 50 1.04 -9.49 -17.83
N ARG A 51 1.77 -8.61 -17.13
CA ARG A 51 2.28 -7.34 -17.66
C ARG A 51 3.77 -7.22 -17.45
N ALA A 52 4.51 -7.00 -18.52
CA ALA A 52 5.93 -6.68 -18.47
C ALA A 52 6.17 -5.33 -17.76
N VAL A 53 5.35 -4.34 -18.09
CA VAL A 53 5.38 -3.00 -17.50
C VAL A 53 4.16 -2.80 -16.62
N TYR A 54 4.38 -2.29 -15.40
CA TYR A 54 3.27 -2.00 -14.49
C TYR A 54 2.52 -0.75 -14.99
N PRO A 55 1.17 -0.76 -15.04
CA PRO A 55 0.39 0.36 -15.54
C PRO A 55 0.41 1.54 -14.57
N GLU A 56 0.12 2.73 -15.09
CA GLU A 56 -0.15 3.89 -14.25
C GLU A 56 -1.47 3.68 -13.48
N GLU A 57 -1.34 3.58 -12.18
CA GLU A 57 -2.46 3.44 -11.25
C GLU A 57 -2.29 4.41 -10.09
N PHE A 58 -3.41 4.93 -9.60
CA PHE A 58 -3.44 5.71 -8.36
C PHE A 58 -3.57 4.76 -7.16
N ARG A 59 -2.52 4.66 -6.38
CA ARG A 59 -2.44 3.85 -5.15
C ARG A 59 -1.71 4.62 -4.05
N VAL A 60 -0.55 4.13 -3.64
CA VAL A 60 0.35 4.79 -2.71
C VAL A 60 1.34 5.65 -3.47
N GLU A 61 1.53 6.87 -3.00
CA GLU A 61 2.41 7.86 -3.65
C GLU A 61 3.30 8.60 -2.63
N LYS A 62 3.29 8.15 -1.38
CA LYS A 62 4.16 8.68 -0.32
C LYS A 62 4.66 7.56 0.57
N LEU A 63 5.98 7.53 0.81
CA LEU A 63 6.64 6.66 1.77
C LEU A 63 7.13 7.47 2.97
N ALA A 64 6.80 7.02 4.18
CA ALA A 64 7.16 7.74 5.42
C ALA A 64 7.18 6.79 6.63
N GLY A 65 7.87 7.19 7.69
CA GLY A 65 7.87 6.48 8.99
C GLY A 65 8.28 5.03 8.84
N GLN A 66 7.49 4.11 9.41
CA GLN A 66 7.77 2.67 9.40
C GLN A 66 8.07 2.10 8.00
N GLN A 67 7.48 2.65 6.95
CA GLN A 67 7.74 2.20 5.57
C GLN A 67 9.20 2.44 5.17
N VAL A 68 9.71 3.62 5.49
CA VAL A 68 11.13 3.99 5.27
C VAL A 68 12.05 3.10 6.09
N ASP A 69 11.68 2.82 7.34
CA ASP A 69 12.49 1.98 8.22
C ASP A 69 12.56 0.53 7.75
N ILE A 70 11.45 -0.05 7.28
CA ILE A 70 11.45 -1.42 6.74
C ILE A 70 12.26 -1.47 5.43
N LEU A 71 12.05 -0.53 4.50
CA LEU A 71 12.82 -0.48 3.25
C LEU A 71 14.33 -0.32 3.52
N ARG A 72 14.71 0.43 4.56
CA ARG A 72 16.12 0.55 5.00
C ARG A 72 16.66 -0.78 5.52
N ARG A 73 15.92 -1.49 6.37
CA ARG A 73 16.34 -2.81 6.87
C ARG A 73 16.47 -3.84 5.75
N LEU A 74 15.60 -3.77 4.74
CA LEU A 74 15.67 -4.62 3.55
C LEU A 74 16.77 -4.19 2.55
N GLY A 75 17.51 -3.09 2.82
CA GLY A 75 18.56 -2.57 1.94
C GLY A 75 18.02 -2.08 0.59
N MET A 76 16.80 -1.55 0.57
CA MET A 76 16.12 -1.12 -0.67
C MET A 76 15.84 0.38 -0.71
N LEU A 77 15.95 1.08 0.43
CA LEU A 77 15.53 2.49 0.55
C LEU A 77 16.19 3.40 -0.48
N ASP A 78 17.49 3.26 -0.71
CA ASP A 78 18.25 4.16 -1.59
C ASP A 78 17.75 4.12 -3.03
N ALA A 79 17.33 2.94 -3.51
CA ALA A 79 16.76 2.80 -4.85
C ALA A 79 15.42 3.52 -4.99
N PHE A 80 14.59 3.50 -3.96
CA PHE A 80 13.33 4.25 -3.94
C PHE A 80 13.55 5.75 -3.77
N ALA A 81 14.50 6.14 -2.92
CA ALA A 81 14.83 7.53 -2.68
C ALA A 81 15.38 8.24 -3.94
N ALA A 82 16.12 7.51 -4.78
CA ALA A 82 16.65 8.02 -6.03
C ALA A 82 15.57 8.44 -7.06
N GLU A 83 14.39 7.84 -6.99
CA GLU A 83 13.26 8.10 -7.89
C GLU A 83 12.22 9.05 -7.27
N ALA A 84 12.44 9.49 -6.04
CA ALA A 84 11.45 10.21 -5.24
C ALA A 84 11.84 11.67 -5.00
N CYS A 85 10.86 12.49 -4.69
CA CYS A 85 11.08 13.83 -4.13
C CYS A 85 11.10 13.75 -2.61
N PRO A 86 12.25 13.94 -1.93
CA PRO A 86 12.32 13.93 -0.49
C PRO A 86 11.75 15.23 0.09
N PHE A 87 11.10 15.12 1.24
CA PHE A 87 10.67 16.26 2.06
C PHE A 87 10.61 15.85 3.52
N ASP A 88 10.88 16.78 4.43
CA ASP A 88 10.94 16.51 5.87
C ASP A 88 9.92 17.31 6.69
N THR A 89 9.29 18.28 6.06
CA THR A 89 8.37 19.21 6.73
C THR A 89 7.00 19.17 6.09
N THR A 90 5.96 18.91 6.90
CA THR A 90 4.55 18.97 6.49
C THR A 90 3.79 19.94 7.38
N VAL A 91 3.22 20.97 6.78
CA VAL A 91 2.34 21.93 7.46
C VAL A 91 0.94 21.32 7.54
N ASN A 92 0.43 21.15 8.76
CA ASN A 92 -0.91 20.60 9.01
C ASN A 92 -1.87 21.74 9.32
N ILE A 93 -2.93 21.89 8.51
CA ILE A 93 -3.90 22.97 8.66
C ILE A 93 -5.32 22.42 8.86
N ARG A 94 -6.16 23.25 9.45
CA ARG A 94 -7.61 23.06 9.51
C ARG A 94 -8.30 24.41 9.50
N ARG A 95 -9.32 24.58 8.65
CA ARG A 95 -10.04 25.86 8.46
C ARG A 95 -9.06 27.03 8.20
N GLY A 96 -8.03 26.79 7.39
CA GLY A 96 -7.01 27.77 7.07
C GLY A 96 -6.04 28.15 8.20
N GLN A 97 -6.16 27.54 9.38
CA GLN A 97 -5.25 27.76 10.50
C GLN A 97 -4.25 26.60 10.62
N VAL A 98 -2.99 26.91 10.92
CA VAL A 98 -1.98 25.91 11.21
C VAL A 98 -2.34 25.22 12.53
N VAL A 99 -2.45 23.89 12.49
CA VAL A 99 -2.66 23.04 13.67
C VAL A 99 -1.33 22.66 14.27
N ASP A 100 -0.43 22.16 13.44
CA ASP A 100 0.95 21.83 13.79
C ASP A 100 1.83 21.72 12.54
N VAL A 101 3.13 21.51 12.75
CA VAL A 101 4.11 21.19 11.72
C VAL A 101 4.79 19.87 12.08
N SER A 102 4.62 18.88 11.23
CA SER A 102 5.28 17.58 11.38
C SER A 102 6.65 17.62 10.72
N ARG A 103 7.68 17.09 11.42
CA ARG A 103 9.05 17.01 10.92
C ARG A 103 9.49 15.55 10.90
N HIS A 104 9.44 14.92 9.73
CA HIS A 104 9.95 13.57 9.49
C HIS A 104 10.21 13.38 7.99
N LEU A 105 11.31 12.71 7.69
CA LEU A 105 11.68 12.44 6.31
C LEU A 105 10.62 11.55 5.63
N SER A 106 10.20 12.01 4.48
CA SER A 106 9.20 11.36 3.63
C SER A 106 9.63 11.47 2.18
N TYR A 107 9.11 10.59 1.34
CA TYR A 107 9.43 10.51 -0.07
C TYR A 107 8.13 10.47 -0.87
N GLY A 108 7.95 11.42 -1.79
CA GLY A 108 6.82 11.45 -2.71
C GLY A 108 7.23 10.94 -4.09
N LEU A 109 6.46 10.00 -4.63
CA LEU A 109 6.69 9.43 -5.97
C LEU A 109 5.39 8.76 -6.46
N HIS A 110 5.25 8.61 -7.78
CA HIS A 110 4.10 7.94 -8.36
C HIS A 110 4.17 6.42 -8.17
N TYR A 111 3.01 5.73 -8.18
CA TYR A 111 2.96 4.32 -7.83
C TYR A 111 3.60 3.39 -8.88
N ALA A 112 3.44 3.66 -10.18
CA ALA A 112 4.08 2.84 -11.21
C ALA A 112 5.61 2.87 -11.12
N PRO A 113 6.30 4.01 -10.92
CA PRO A 113 7.71 4.06 -10.57
C PRO A 113 8.10 3.28 -9.31
N ILE A 114 7.25 3.28 -8.26
CA ILE A 114 7.50 2.45 -7.06
C ILE A 114 7.59 0.97 -7.46
N VAL A 115 6.63 0.46 -8.22
CA VAL A 115 6.64 -0.95 -8.66
C VAL A 115 7.79 -1.24 -9.61
N ALA A 116 8.07 -0.33 -10.56
CA ALA A 116 9.20 -0.47 -11.47
C ALA A 116 10.54 -0.56 -10.72
N THR A 117 10.74 0.27 -9.71
CA THR A 117 11.92 0.21 -8.84
C THR A 117 12.02 -1.12 -8.10
N ALA A 118 10.91 -1.61 -7.51
CA ALA A 118 10.89 -2.92 -6.87
C ALA A 118 11.27 -4.05 -7.85
N ARG A 119 10.79 -4.01 -9.10
CA ARG A 119 11.14 -4.97 -10.15
C ARG A 119 12.63 -4.89 -10.55
N ARG A 120 13.20 -3.69 -10.66
CA ARG A 120 14.65 -3.52 -10.95
C ARG A 120 15.57 -4.06 -9.86
N LEU A 121 15.06 -4.18 -8.64
CA LEU A 121 15.80 -4.75 -7.49
C LEU A 121 15.83 -6.28 -7.47
N ILE A 122 15.11 -6.95 -8.36
CA ILE A 122 15.17 -8.41 -8.54
C ILE A 122 16.56 -8.76 -9.10
N ALA A 123 17.32 -9.58 -8.36
CA ALA A 123 18.72 -9.86 -8.68
C ALA A 123 18.89 -10.66 -9.99
N ASP A 124 17.92 -11.51 -10.31
CA ASP A 124 17.84 -12.26 -11.57
C ASP A 124 16.62 -11.80 -12.38
N PRO A 125 16.81 -10.99 -13.44
CA PRO A 125 15.70 -10.53 -14.29
C PRO A 125 14.89 -11.65 -14.95
N SER A 126 15.47 -12.83 -15.15
CA SER A 126 14.76 -14.00 -15.72
C SER A 126 13.71 -14.58 -14.78
N SER A 127 13.75 -14.20 -13.51
CA SER A 127 12.72 -14.54 -12.53
C SER A 127 11.35 -13.94 -12.87
N LEU A 128 11.27 -12.84 -13.65
CA LEU A 128 10.02 -12.24 -14.09
C LEU A 128 9.51 -12.92 -15.36
N ILE A 129 8.44 -13.67 -15.21
CA ILE A 129 7.75 -14.38 -16.28
C ILE A 129 6.51 -13.56 -16.66
N VAL A 130 6.49 -13.05 -17.89
CA VAL A 130 5.35 -12.30 -18.42
C VAL A 130 4.34 -13.29 -18.97
N ASP A 131 3.38 -13.70 -18.12
CA ASP A 131 2.37 -14.68 -18.46
C ASP A 131 1.19 -14.60 -17.47
N GLN A 132 0.13 -15.35 -17.75
CA GLN A 132 -1.04 -15.44 -16.88
C GLN A 132 -1.11 -16.84 -16.25
N VAL A 133 -1.26 -16.90 -14.93
CA VAL A 133 -1.58 -18.14 -14.23
C VAL A 133 -3.05 -18.48 -14.47
N LEU A 134 -3.30 -19.64 -15.04
CA LEU A 134 -4.65 -20.19 -15.30
C LEU A 134 -5.13 -21.06 -14.14
N ASN A 135 -4.24 -21.90 -13.61
CA ASN A 135 -4.57 -22.85 -12.54
C ASN A 135 -3.45 -22.98 -11.53
N VAL A 136 -3.81 -23.27 -10.29
CA VAL A 136 -2.92 -23.56 -9.18
C VAL A 136 -3.37 -24.86 -8.54
N THR A 137 -2.46 -25.83 -8.40
CA THR A 137 -2.70 -27.09 -7.72
C THR A 137 -1.78 -27.17 -6.50
N PRO A 138 -2.28 -26.83 -5.29
CA PRO A 138 -1.51 -26.87 -4.06
C PRO A 138 -1.36 -28.31 -3.55
N SER A 139 -0.30 -28.54 -2.78
CA SER A 139 -0.06 -29.80 -2.08
C SER A 139 0.86 -29.58 -0.88
N ASP A 140 1.01 -30.59 -0.03
CA ASP A 140 1.98 -30.54 1.07
C ASP A 140 3.44 -30.60 0.57
N GLY A 141 3.68 -31.03 -0.66
CA GLY A 141 5.01 -31.14 -1.29
C GLY A 141 5.31 -30.01 -2.25
N LEU A 142 5.12 -30.27 -3.55
CA LEU A 142 5.38 -29.34 -4.64
C LEU A 142 4.10 -28.77 -5.23
N GLN A 143 4.07 -27.48 -5.36
CA GLN A 143 2.98 -26.73 -5.96
C GLN A 143 3.12 -26.70 -7.47
N ARG A 144 2.02 -26.73 -8.22
CA ARG A 144 2.01 -26.67 -9.69
C ARG A 144 1.15 -25.50 -10.16
N LEU A 145 1.69 -24.71 -11.09
CA LEU A 145 0.97 -23.61 -11.72
C LEU A 145 0.98 -23.82 -13.22
N THR A 146 -0.19 -23.82 -13.85
CA THR A 146 -0.33 -23.85 -15.32
C THR A 146 -0.46 -22.43 -15.84
N LEU A 147 0.39 -22.07 -16.79
CA LEU A 147 0.39 -20.76 -17.43
C LEU A 147 -0.41 -20.76 -18.74
N ALA A 148 -0.81 -19.57 -19.19
CA ALA A 148 -1.56 -19.41 -20.44
C ALA A 148 -0.75 -19.81 -21.67
N SER A 149 0.57 -19.69 -21.63
CA SER A 149 1.51 -20.20 -22.66
C SER A 149 1.55 -21.73 -22.77
N GLY A 150 0.91 -22.45 -21.85
CA GLY A 150 1.05 -23.90 -21.70
C GLY A 150 2.21 -24.32 -20.78
N ASN A 151 3.11 -23.42 -20.40
CA ASN A 151 4.21 -23.72 -19.50
C ASN A 151 3.71 -24.14 -18.11
N LEU A 152 4.50 -24.98 -17.44
CA LEU A 152 4.28 -25.43 -16.07
C LEU A 152 5.32 -24.80 -15.13
N VAL A 153 4.89 -24.20 -14.05
CA VAL A 153 5.78 -23.79 -12.95
C VAL A 153 5.62 -24.77 -11.79
N VAL A 154 6.72 -25.27 -11.27
CA VAL A 154 6.76 -26.17 -10.11
C VAL A 154 7.61 -25.50 -9.03
N ALA A 155 7.04 -25.33 -7.84
CA ALA A 155 7.71 -24.66 -6.73
C ALA A 155 7.35 -25.31 -5.38
N ARG A 156 8.16 -25.08 -4.35
CA ARG A 156 7.88 -25.53 -3.00
C ARG A 156 6.81 -24.69 -2.31
N LEU A 157 6.74 -23.40 -2.62
CA LEU A 157 5.77 -22.45 -2.07
C LEU A 157 5.21 -21.56 -3.17
N ILE A 158 3.94 -21.23 -3.06
CA ILE A 158 3.29 -20.16 -3.84
C ILE A 158 3.00 -18.96 -2.95
N ILE A 159 3.42 -17.77 -3.38
CA ILE A 159 3.00 -16.51 -2.78
C ILE A 159 1.97 -15.87 -3.70
N LEU A 160 0.74 -15.71 -3.23
CA LEU A 160 -0.31 -14.96 -3.91
C LEU A 160 -0.23 -13.48 -3.52
N ALA A 161 0.31 -12.67 -4.42
CA ALA A 161 0.42 -11.21 -4.31
C ALA A 161 -0.49 -10.51 -5.35
N THR A 162 -1.65 -11.09 -5.63
CA THR A 162 -2.59 -10.72 -6.69
C THR A 162 -3.37 -9.43 -6.42
N GLY A 163 -3.10 -8.77 -5.29
CA GLY A 163 -3.85 -7.61 -4.85
C GLY A 163 -5.32 -7.96 -4.61
N MET A 164 -6.23 -7.20 -5.17
CA MET A 164 -7.67 -7.46 -5.01
C MET A 164 -8.24 -8.43 -6.07
N ALA A 165 -7.43 -8.93 -7.00
CA ALA A 165 -7.88 -9.92 -7.98
C ALA A 165 -8.16 -11.27 -7.28
N GLY A 166 -9.39 -11.75 -7.42
CA GLY A 166 -9.91 -12.88 -6.65
C GLY A 166 -9.96 -14.22 -7.40
N ALA A 167 -9.68 -14.29 -8.71
CA ALA A 167 -9.89 -15.49 -9.50
C ALA A 167 -9.09 -16.71 -8.98
N ILE A 168 -7.78 -16.54 -8.77
CA ILE A 168 -6.92 -17.62 -8.27
C ILE A 168 -7.24 -17.97 -6.80
N PRO A 169 -7.33 -17.01 -5.85
CA PRO A 169 -7.79 -17.35 -4.49
C PRO A 169 -9.13 -18.08 -4.48
N HIS A 170 -10.11 -17.63 -5.28
CA HIS A 170 -11.44 -18.25 -5.34
C HIS A 170 -11.40 -19.70 -5.84
N SER A 171 -10.59 -19.99 -6.88
CA SER A 171 -10.42 -21.37 -7.37
C SER A 171 -9.81 -22.33 -6.34
N LEU A 172 -9.12 -21.78 -5.33
CA LEU A 172 -8.58 -22.52 -4.18
C LEU A 172 -9.56 -22.58 -3.00
N GLY A 173 -10.80 -22.13 -3.16
CA GLY A 173 -11.79 -22.07 -2.07
C GLY A 173 -11.54 -20.93 -1.06
N ILE A 174 -10.60 -20.03 -1.35
CA ILE A 174 -10.31 -18.86 -0.51
C ILE A 174 -11.32 -17.77 -0.84
N GLN A 175 -12.11 -17.37 0.13
CA GLN A 175 -13.19 -16.41 -0.05
C GLN A 175 -12.82 -15.05 0.53
N ARG A 176 -13.16 -13.98 -0.19
CA ARG A 176 -13.02 -12.61 0.30
C ARG A 176 -14.29 -12.20 1.04
N ARG A 177 -14.16 -12.04 2.36
CA ARG A 177 -15.23 -11.50 3.20
C ARG A 177 -15.12 -9.97 3.24
N VAL A 178 -16.14 -9.30 2.71
CA VAL A 178 -16.27 -7.84 2.83
C VAL A 178 -16.79 -7.52 4.24
N ILE A 179 -16.05 -6.67 4.97
CA ILE A 179 -16.36 -6.22 6.32
C ILE A 179 -17.09 -4.87 6.27
N ALA A 180 -16.67 -4.00 5.35
CA ALA A 180 -17.32 -2.73 5.08
C ALA A 180 -17.21 -2.40 3.58
N GLU A 181 -18.35 -2.38 2.90
CA GLU A 181 -18.43 -2.01 1.49
C GLU A 181 -18.20 -0.51 1.32
N ARG A 182 -17.50 -0.16 0.23
CA ARG A 182 -17.27 1.24 -0.16
C ARG A 182 -16.83 2.12 1.01
N HIS A 183 -16.00 1.55 1.88
CA HIS A 183 -15.61 2.14 3.17
C HIS A 183 -15.01 3.53 3.00
N SER A 184 -14.19 3.75 1.97
CA SER A 184 -13.49 5.02 1.75
C SER A 184 -13.22 5.29 0.28
N LEU A 185 -13.09 6.58 -0.03
CA LEU A 185 -12.73 7.08 -1.36
C LEU A 185 -11.42 7.85 -1.29
N ALA A 186 -10.63 7.71 -2.33
CA ALA A 186 -9.44 8.50 -2.53
C ALA A 186 -9.45 9.13 -3.93
N PHE A 187 -9.00 10.38 -4.04
CA PHE A 187 -8.77 11.07 -5.29
C PHE A 187 -7.33 11.54 -5.33
N GLY A 188 -6.67 11.38 -6.46
CA GLY A 188 -5.29 11.81 -6.68
C GLY A 188 -5.17 12.60 -7.97
N PHE A 189 -4.47 13.74 -7.92
CA PHE A 189 -4.15 14.59 -9.06
C PHE A 189 -2.97 15.48 -8.76
N THR A 190 -2.26 15.91 -9.78
CA THR A 190 -1.09 16.78 -9.65
C THR A 190 -1.51 18.24 -9.81
N ILE A 191 -0.97 19.12 -8.97
CA ILE A 191 -1.23 20.55 -9.00
C ILE A 191 0.06 21.34 -9.14
N ALA A 192 -0.06 22.53 -9.72
CA ALA A 192 1.00 23.55 -9.76
C ALA A 192 0.39 24.94 -9.56
N PRO A 193 1.13 25.91 -8.99
CA PRO A 193 0.67 27.30 -8.95
C PRO A 193 0.35 27.81 -10.35
N ALA A 194 -0.72 28.61 -10.50
CA ALA A 194 -1.18 29.06 -11.80
C ALA A 194 -0.18 29.99 -12.50
N ASP A 195 0.57 30.78 -11.70
CA ASP A 195 1.60 31.72 -12.13
C ASP A 195 2.98 31.08 -12.38
N GLY A 196 3.12 29.76 -12.16
CA GLY A 196 4.39 29.05 -12.32
C GLY A 196 5.38 29.22 -11.16
N SER A 197 5.01 29.88 -10.08
CA SER A 197 5.81 29.98 -8.86
C SER A 197 5.88 28.64 -8.11
N ALA A 198 6.50 28.60 -6.93
CA ALA A 198 6.44 27.47 -6.01
C ALA A 198 5.38 27.73 -4.93
N PHE A 199 4.78 26.64 -4.39
CA PHE A 199 3.96 26.75 -3.18
C PHE A 199 4.83 27.16 -1.98
N ALA A 200 4.28 27.96 -1.07
CA ALA A 200 4.97 28.46 0.12
C ALA A 200 5.18 27.40 1.23
N PHE A 201 5.01 26.14 0.91
CA PHE A 201 5.17 25.00 1.85
C PHE A 201 5.85 23.82 1.16
N PRO A 202 6.70 23.04 1.86
CA PRO A 202 7.28 21.81 1.32
C PRO A 202 6.23 20.71 1.09
N ALA A 203 5.34 20.51 2.09
CA ALA A 203 4.17 19.66 2.01
C ALA A 203 3.06 20.20 2.92
N LEU A 204 1.80 19.88 2.59
CA LEU A 204 0.62 20.36 3.31
C LEU A 204 -0.34 19.22 3.57
N THR A 205 -0.91 19.16 4.78
CA THR A 205 -2.11 18.36 5.06
C THR A 205 -3.22 19.27 5.54
N SER A 206 -4.35 19.29 4.84
CA SER A 206 -5.54 20.02 5.25
C SER A 206 -6.62 19.05 5.71
N TYR A 207 -7.00 19.14 6.97
CA TYR A 207 -8.08 18.34 7.55
C TYR A 207 -9.45 18.87 7.18
N GLY A 208 -10.43 17.96 7.05
CA GLY A 208 -11.82 18.31 6.75
C GLY A 208 -12.37 19.34 7.73
N GLU A 209 -13.13 20.29 7.19
CA GLU A 209 -13.62 21.42 7.96
C GLU A 209 -14.96 21.14 8.61
N ARG A 210 -15.84 20.38 7.92
CA ARG A 210 -17.18 20.00 8.37
C ARG A 210 -17.38 18.49 8.28
N THR A 211 -18.04 17.91 9.26
CA THR A 211 -18.34 16.48 9.30
C THR A 211 -19.22 16.04 8.13
N ALA A 212 -20.23 16.87 7.79
CA ALA A 212 -21.16 16.61 6.68
C ALA A 212 -20.48 16.48 5.31
N ASP A 213 -19.26 17.02 5.14
CA ASP A 213 -18.51 16.88 3.87
C ASP A 213 -17.82 15.51 3.74
N GLY A 214 -17.69 14.75 4.84
CA GLY A 214 -17.07 13.45 4.87
C GLY A 214 -15.58 13.46 4.46
N ILE A 215 -14.94 14.63 4.46
CA ILE A 215 -13.51 14.76 4.14
C ILE A 215 -12.70 14.45 5.38
N ASP A 216 -11.80 13.48 5.25
CA ASP A 216 -10.81 13.20 6.29
C ASP A 216 -9.66 14.20 6.20
N TYR A 217 -8.96 14.19 5.07
CA TYR A 217 -7.93 15.19 4.77
C TYR A 217 -7.56 15.21 3.29
N LEU A 218 -6.95 16.32 2.89
CA LEU A 218 -6.21 16.49 1.65
C LEU A 218 -4.72 16.54 2.00
N SER A 219 -3.90 15.68 1.40
CA SER A 219 -2.44 15.70 1.52
C SER A 219 -1.83 16.20 0.23
N ILE A 220 -0.95 17.19 0.30
CA ILE A 220 -0.22 17.75 -0.84
C ILE A 220 1.27 17.62 -0.55
N PHE A 221 2.01 17.00 -1.45
CA PHE A 221 3.43 16.73 -1.27
C PHE A 221 4.15 16.66 -2.63
N PRO A 222 5.47 16.93 -2.66
CA PRO A 222 6.23 16.91 -3.91
C PRO A 222 6.33 15.49 -4.48
N VAL A 223 6.20 15.41 -5.81
CA VAL A 223 6.48 14.24 -6.64
C VAL A 223 7.24 14.69 -7.87
N PRO A 224 7.93 13.81 -8.61
CA PRO A 224 8.48 14.18 -9.90
C PRO A 224 7.39 14.78 -10.80
N GLY A 225 7.64 16.01 -11.28
CA GLY A 225 6.71 16.74 -12.15
C GLY A 225 5.71 17.68 -11.47
N GLY A 226 5.70 17.80 -10.11
CA GLY A 226 4.82 18.77 -9.44
C GLY A 226 4.50 18.44 -7.98
N MET A 227 3.34 18.90 -7.54
CA MET A 227 2.83 18.60 -6.21
C MET A 227 1.61 17.68 -6.32
N ARG A 228 1.69 16.50 -5.72
CA ARG A 228 0.60 15.54 -5.70
C ARG A 228 -0.41 15.88 -4.61
N ALA A 229 -1.68 15.99 -4.99
CA ALA A 229 -2.81 16.23 -4.11
C ALA A 229 -3.62 14.95 -3.97
N ASN A 230 -3.67 14.37 -2.76
CA ASN A 230 -4.43 13.17 -2.44
C ASN A 230 -5.52 13.50 -1.43
N LEU A 231 -6.78 13.46 -1.88
CA LEU A 231 -7.97 13.71 -1.08
C LEU A 231 -8.57 12.39 -0.61
N PHE A 232 -8.81 12.25 0.69
CA PHE A 232 -9.41 11.08 1.31
C PHE A 232 -10.76 11.43 1.94
N MET A 233 -11.77 10.60 1.64
CA MET A 233 -13.17 10.86 2.02
C MET A 233 -13.88 9.58 2.47
N PHE A 234 -14.91 9.79 3.30
CA PHE A 234 -15.89 8.78 3.72
C PHE A 234 -17.29 9.26 3.32
N ARG A 235 -17.64 9.01 2.06
CA ARG A 235 -18.95 9.39 1.47
C ARG A 235 -19.42 8.30 0.52
N ASP A 236 -20.69 8.33 0.14
CA ASP A 236 -21.21 7.45 -0.90
C ASP A 236 -20.53 7.76 -2.23
N PRO A 237 -19.98 6.76 -2.95
CA PRO A 237 -19.40 6.94 -4.27
C PRO A 237 -20.34 7.54 -5.32
N ASN A 238 -21.66 7.44 -5.11
CA ASN A 238 -22.68 8.00 -5.98
C ASN A 238 -23.03 9.47 -5.66
N ASP A 239 -22.48 10.03 -4.57
CA ASP A 239 -22.71 11.44 -4.22
C ASP A 239 -22.29 12.36 -5.39
N PRO A 240 -23.12 13.36 -5.77
CA PRO A 240 -22.81 14.29 -6.85
C PRO A 240 -21.45 14.99 -6.71
N VAL A 241 -21.00 15.23 -5.50
CA VAL A 241 -19.67 15.80 -5.20
C VAL A 241 -18.53 14.98 -5.85
N MET A 242 -18.69 13.67 -6.01
CA MET A 242 -17.69 12.83 -6.68
C MET A 242 -17.50 13.20 -8.15
N ARG A 243 -18.58 13.63 -8.81
CA ARG A 243 -18.55 14.13 -10.20
C ARG A 243 -17.89 15.51 -10.24
N ASP A 244 -18.26 16.38 -9.29
CA ASP A 244 -17.69 17.73 -9.21
C ASP A 244 -16.19 17.68 -9.00
N ILE A 245 -15.68 16.83 -8.10
CA ILE A 245 -14.23 16.66 -7.87
C ILE A 245 -13.50 16.24 -9.14
N ARG A 246 -14.10 15.39 -9.98
CA ARG A 246 -13.47 14.94 -11.23
C ARG A 246 -13.49 16.01 -12.33
N ARG A 247 -14.54 16.82 -12.39
CA ARG A 247 -14.74 17.83 -13.45
C ARG A 247 -14.07 19.16 -13.10
N GLU A 248 -14.25 19.61 -11.86
CA GLU A 248 -13.82 20.92 -11.37
C GLU A 248 -13.12 20.82 -10.00
N PRO A 249 -11.99 20.09 -9.91
CA PRO A 249 -11.35 19.79 -8.64
C PRO A 249 -11.00 21.05 -7.84
N LYS A 250 -10.48 22.10 -8.48
CA LYS A 250 -10.12 23.37 -7.84
C LYS A 250 -11.34 24.06 -7.21
N ALA A 251 -12.40 24.27 -8.00
CA ALA A 251 -13.61 24.94 -7.51
C ALA A 251 -14.27 24.12 -6.38
N THR A 252 -14.33 22.80 -6.54
CA THR A 252 -14.90 21.88 -5.57
C THR A 252 -14.10 21.85 -4.26
N LEU A 253 -12.77 21.78 -4.33
CA LEU A 253 -11.91 21.85 -3.14
C LEU A 253 -12.13 23.15 -2.38
N PHE A 254 -12.16 24.30 -3.07
CA PHE A 254 -12.37 25.59 -2.42
C PHE A 254 -13.77 25.79 -1.86
N ARG A 255 -14.76 25.09 -2.41
CA ARG A 255 -16.13 25.05 -1.86
C ARG A 255 -16.21 24.21 -0.59
N LEU A 256 -15.59 23.02 -0.59
CA LEU A 256 -15.61 22.09 0.54
C LEU A 256 -14.64 22.45 1.66
N MET A 257 -13.50 23.04 1.30
CA MET A 257 -12.41 23.42 2.20
C MET A 257 -11.96 24.86 1.93
N PRO A 258 -12.80 25.87 2.23
CA PRO A 258 -12.50 27.27 1.88
C PRO A 258 -11.22 27.81 2.51
N GLY A 259 -10.80 27.25 3.66
CA GLY A 259 -9.52 27.58 4.29
C GLY A 259 -8.26 27.28 3.46
N LEU A 260 -8.38 26.40 2.45
CA LEU A 260 -7.29 26.10 1.52
C LEU A 260 -6.83 27.29 0.69
N ARG A 261 -7.74 28.21 0.32
CA ARG A 261 -7.40 29.39 -0.51
C ARG A 261 -6.23 30.16 0.04
N ARG A 262 -6.14 30.29 1.35
CA ARG A 262 -5.09 31.03 2.04
C ARG A 262 -3.69 30.46 1.80
N HIS A 263 -3.61 29.13 1.59
CA HIS A 263 -2.33 28.42 1.47
C HIS A 263 -1.99 28.06 0.02
N LEU A 264 -2.98 27.73 -0.79
CA LEU A 264 -2.76 27.31 -2.18
C LEU A 264 -2.76 28.49 -3.16
N GLY A 265 -3.40 29.63 -2.82
CA GLY A 265 -3.60 30.68 -3.78
C GLY A 265 -4.35 30.21 -5.02
N ASP A 266 -3.96 30.68 -6.19
CA ASP A 266 -4.44 30.17 -7.46
C ASP A 266 -3.56 29.04 -7.97
N PHE A 267 -4.18 27.89 -8.35
CA PHE A 267 -3.48 26.73 -8.85
C PHE A 267 -4.18 26.11 -10.05
N LYS A 268 -3.45 25.36 -10.85
CA LYS A 268 -3.96 24.54 -11.94
C LYS A 268 -3.78 23.06 -11.64
N VAL A 269 -4.69 22.22 -12.10
CA VAL A 269 -4.55 20.78 -12.14
C VAL A 269 -3.85 20.42 -13.43
N VAL A 270 -2.76 19.68 -13.37
CA VAL A 270 -1.87 19.42 -14.51
C VAL A 270 -2.04 18.03 -15.12
N ASP A 271 -2.73 17.13 -14.40
CA ASP A 271 -3.02 15.78 -14.87
C ASP A 271 -4.50 15.41 -14.65
N ARG A 272 -4.85 14.22 -15.09
CA ARG A 272 -6.20 13.67 -14.90
C ARG A 272 -6.46 13.34 -13.43
N VAL A 273 -7.63 13.73 -12.92
CA VAL A 273 -8.10 13.30 -11.60
C VAL A 273 -8.37 11.79 -11.61
N GLN A 274 -7.62 11.06 -10.83
CA GLN A 274 -7.77 9.64 -10.59
C GLN A 274 -8.59 9.40 -9.33
N SER A 275 -9.32 8.30 -9.23
CA SER A 275 -10.11 7.99 -8.04
C SER A 275 -10.11 6.50 -7.75
N TRP A 276 -10.24 6.17 -6.49
CA TRP A 276 -10.30 4.80 -5.99
C TRP A 276 -11.35 4.66 -4.89
N VAL A 277 -12.18 3.63 -5.00
CA VAL A 277 -13.12 3.20 -3.95
C VAL A 277 -12.55 1.96 -3.30
N MET A 278 -12.52 1.90 -1.97
CA MET A 278 -11.94 0.80 -1.22
C MET A 278 -12.96 0.16 -0.29
N ASP A 279 -13.13 -1.15 -0.44
CA ASP A 279 -13.79 -1.99 0.55
C ASP A 279 -12.79 -2.42 1.62
N LEU A 280 -13.24 -2.52 2.86
CA LEU A 280 -12.48 -3.27 3.87
C LEU A 280 -12.89 -4.74 3.78
N ALA A 281 -11.92 -5.59 3.48
CA ALA A 281 -12.14 -7.01 3.32
C ALA A 281 -10.94 -7.80 3.85
N LYS A 282 -11.21 -9.02 4.29
CA LYS A 282 -10.21 -10.01 4.68
C LYS A 282 -10.60 -11.37 4.07
N VAL A 283 -9.63 -12.21 3.77
CA VAL A 283 -9.91 -13.56 3.25
C VAL A 283 -10.16 -14.56 4.36
N GLU A 284 -11.01 -15.54 4.06
CA GLU A 284 -11.27 -16.74 4.85
C GLU A 284 -10.86 -17.97 4.03
N GLY A 285 -10.54 -19.09 4.71
CA GLY A 285 -10.06 -20.30 4.02
C GLY A 285 -8.62 -20.21 3.50
N HIS A 286 -7.83 -19.26 3.98
CA HIS A 286 -6.46 -18.99 3.49
C HIS A 286 -5.38 -19.96 3.99
N LEU A 287 -5.71 -20.82 4.96
CA LEU A 287 -4.78 -21.85 5.43
C LEU A 287 -4.82 -23.03 4.45
N GLN A 288 -4.00 -22.94 3.41
CA GLN A 288 -3.84 -23.94 2.38
C GLN A 288 -2.39 -24.46 2.38
N PRO A 289 -2.14 -25.76 2.17
CA PRO A 289 -0.79 -26.25 2.06
C PRO A 289 -0.08 -25.60 0.88
N GLY A 290 1.15 -25.16 1.07
CA GLY A 290 1.99 -24.57 0.01
C GLY A 290 1.55 -23.23 -0.54
N VAL A 291 0.57 -22.54 0.06
CA VAL A 291 0.07 -21.24 -0.43
C VAL A 291 0.03 -20.19 0.68
N VAL A 292 0.61 -19.03 0.41
CA VAL A 292 0.56 -17.85 1.30
C VAL A 292 0.05 -16.64 0.53
N LEU A 293 -0.84 -15.86 1.14
CA LEU A 293 -1.35 -14.60 0.61
C LEU A 293 -0.70 -13.43 1.35
N ILE A 294 -0.25 -12.41 0.61
CA ILE A 294 0.34 -11.18 1.17
C ILE A 294 -0.33 -9.91 0.62
N GLY A 295 -0.20 -8.83 1.35
CA GLY A 295 -0.75 -7.52 0.94
C GLY A 295 -2.28 -7.55 0.80
N ASP A 296 -2.80 -6.84 -0.20
CA ASP A 296 -4.25 -6.74 -0.44
C ASP A 296 -4.89 -8.07 -0.89
N ALA A 297 -4.09 -9.07 -1.28
CA ALA A 297 -4.59 -10.42 -1.53
C ALA A 297 -5.10 -11.07 -0.24
N PHE A 298 -4.49 -10.77 0.92
CA PHE A 298 -4.93 -11.26 2.23
C PHE A 298 -5.96 -10.34 2.90
N GLN A 299 -5.66 -9.03 2.99
CA GLN A 299 -6.52 -8.06 3.65
C GLN A 299 -6.38 -6.70 2.99
N THR A 300 -7.46 -5.99 2.72
CA THR A 300 -7.42 -4.61 2.24
C THR A 300 -7.28 -3.62 3.39
N SER A 301 -6.83 -2.40 3.08
CA SER A 301 -6.61 -1.33 4.06
C SER A 301 -7.27 -0.04 3.60
N CYS A 302 -7.71 0.78 4.53
CA CYS A 302 -8.24 2.11 4.25
C CYS A 302 -7.11 3.05 3.77
N PRO A 303 -7.21 3.66 2.57
CA PRO A 303 -6.22 4.61 2.08
C PRO A 303 -5.99 5.80 3.02
N ALA A 304 -7.07 6.33 3.61
CA ALA A 304 -7.00 7.44 4.56
C ALA A 304 -6.21 7.11 5.83
N ALA A 305 -6.17 5.83 6.21
CA ALA A 305 -5.36 5.38 7.35
C ALA A 305 -3.85 5.32 7.03
N GLY A 306 -3.47 5.27 5.73
CA GLY A 306 -2.07 5.21 5.30
C GLY A 306 -1.34 3.92 5.67
N THR A 307 -2.07 2.85 6.01
CA THR A 307 -1.51 1.61 6.58
C THR A 307 -1.24 0.51 5.55
N GLY A 308 -1.74 0.64 4.32
CA GLY A 308 -1.67 -0.44 3.31
C GLY A 308 -0.24 -0.86 2.98
N VAL A 309 0.64 0.10 2.69
CA VAL A 309 2.05 -0.19 2.37
C VAL A 309 2.82 -0.64 3.58
N SER A 310 2.59 -0.04 4.75
CA SER A 310 3.24 -0.51 5.99
C SER A 310 2.94 -1.98 6.24
N ARG A 311 1.70 -2.39 6.05
CA ARG A 311 1.24 -3.76 6.23
C ARG A 311 1.87 -4.72 5.22
N LEU A 312 1.85 -4.38 3.91
CA LEU A 312 2.50 -5.23 2.91
C LEU A 312 4.02 -5.36 3.12
N LEU A 313 4.69 -4.28 3.58
CA LEU A 313 6.12 -4.33 3.88
C LEU A 313 6.42 -5.24 5.07
N VAL A 314 5.56 -5.23 6.10
CA VAL A 314 5.64 -6.20 7.22
C VAL A 314 5.42 -7.62 6.70
N ASP A 315 4.42 -7.85 5.84
CA ASP A 315 4.19 -9.16 5.23
C ASP A 315 5.45 -9.66 4.50
N VAL A 316 6.04 -8.82 3.64
CA VAL A 316 7.26 -9.16 2.88
C VAL A 316 8.45 -9.41 3.80
N GLU A 317 8.71 -8.51 4.75
CA GLU A 317 9.82 -8.64 5.70
C GLU A 317 9.69 -9.94 6.49
N ARG A 318 8.54 -10.17 7.15
CA ARG A 318 8.35 -11.35 8.00
C ARG A 318 8.36 -12.65 7.21
N LEU A 319 7.61 -12.72 6.11
CA LEU A 319 7.57 -13.92 5.28
C LEU A 319 8.93 -14.26 4.68
N CYS A 320 9.59 -13.27 4.03
CA CYS A 320 10.76 -13.56 3.23
C CYS A 320 12.07 -13.64 4.02
N THR A 321 12.16 -13.00 5.21
CA THR A 321 13.40 -12.98 6.00
C THR A 321 13.34 -13.84 7.26
N VAL A 322 12.14 -14.22 7.73
CA VAL A 322 11.99 -15.01 8.96
C VAL A 322 11.40 -16.38 8.66
N HIS A 323 10.20 -16.45 8.10
CA HIS A 323 9.49 -17.72 7.97
C HIS A 323 10.01 -18.59 6.83
N LEU A 324 10.14 -18.04 5.64
CA LEU A 324 10.50 -18.80 4.45
C LEU A 324 11.88 -19.44 4.54
N PRO A 325 12.95 -18.75 5.03
CA PRO A 325 14.24 -19.38 5.21
C PRO A 325 14.18 -20.63 6.13
N GLU A 326 13.40 -20.58 7.19
CA GLU A 326 13.23 -21.73 8.11
C GLU A 326 12.41 -22.86 7.46
N TRP A 327 11.33 -22.53 6.76
CA TRP A 327 10.48 -23.51 6.10
C TRP A 327 11.22 -24.30 5.00
N LEU A 328 12.13 -23.65 4.28
CA LEU A 328 12.89 -24.27 3.19
C LEU A 328 14.03 -25.18 3.68
N LYS A 329 14.37 -25.19 4.98
CA LYS A 329 15.35 -26.13 5.55
C LYS A 329 14.84 -27.56 5.64
N THR A 330 13.53 -27.75 5.67
CA THR A 330 12.89 -29.06 5.81
C THR A 330 11.89 -29.30 4.68
N ASP A 331 11.63 -30.56 4.37
CA ASP A 331 10.65 -30.93 3.35
C ASP A 331 9.21 -30.61 3.77
N GLY A 332 8.35 -30.64 2.77
CA GLY A 332 6.92 -30.33 2.93
C GLY A 332 6.65 -28.84 3.11
N MET A 333 5.41 -28.46 2.80
CA MET A 333 4.89 -27.11 2.95
C MET A 333 3.43 -27.17 3.44
N GLY A 334 3.22 -27.99 4.48
CA GLY A 334 1.90 -28.22 5.08
C GLY A 334 1.34 -26.96 5.77
N THR A 335 0.08 -27.05 6.14
CA THR A 335 -0.64 -25.93 6.79
C THR A 335 -0.04 -25.50 8.12
N GLU A 336 0.69 -26.39 8.82
CA GLU A 336 1.39 -26.08 10.07
C GLU A 336 2.43 -24.99 9.86
N LYS A 337 3.27 -25.09 8.81
CA LYS A 337 4.25 -24.06 8.44
C LYS A 337 3.53 -22.77 8.07
N ILE A 338 2.54 -22.85 7.18
CA ILE A 338 1.78 -21.68 6.70
C ILE A 338 1.11 -20.94 7.85
N SER A 339 0.55 -21.64 8.83
CA SER A 339 -0.12 -21.04 9.99
C SER A 339 0.81 -20.19 10.84
N THR A 340 2.11 -20.52 10.92
CA THR A 340 3.08 -19.74 11.70
C THR A 340 3.25 -18.30 11.20
N PHE A 341 3.18 -18.10 9.88
CA PHE A 341 3.21 -16.74 9.30
C PHE A 341 1.97 -15.91 9.67
N TYR A 342 0.79 -16.53 9.62
CA TYR A 342 -0.43 -15.80 9.99
C TYR A 342 -0.58 -15.58 11.49
N ALA A 343 0.13 -16.36 12.31
CA ALA A 343 0.25 -16.18 13.76
C ALA A 343 1.44 -15.30 14.17
N ASP A 344 2.26 -14.84 13.21
CA ASP A 344 3.41 -13.99 13.50
C ASP A 344 2.98 -12.71 14.23
N PRO A 345 3.57 -12.38 15.40
CA PRO A 345 3.14 -11.25 16.24
C PRO A 345 3.18 -9.90 15.51
N ASP A 346 4.20 -9.64 14.67
CA ASP A 346 4.34 -8.38 13.95
C ASP A 346 3.27 -8.26 12.85
N LYS A 347 2.99 -9.38 12.14
CA LYS A 347 1.91 -9.44 11.16
C LYS A 347 0.55 -9.20 11.81
N VAL A 348 0.24 -9.92 12.88
CA VAL A 348 -1.04 -9.80 13.61
C VAL A 348 -1.22 -8.38 14.15
N ALA A 349 -0.17 -7.79 14.72
CA ALA A 349 -0.19 -6.41 15.22
C ALA A 349 -0.42 -5.40 14.08
N SER A 350 0.25 -5.58 12.94
CA SER A 350 0.13 -4.72 11.75
C SER A 350 -1.27 -4.78 11.13
N ASP A 351 -1.81 -6.00 10.91
CA ASP A 351 -3.15 -6.22 10.38
C ASP A 351 -4.23 -5.63 11.30
N GLY A 352 -4.13 -5.90 12.60
CA GLY A 352 -5.04 -5.35 13.60
C GLY A 352 -4.96 -3.83 13.73
N HIS A 353 -3.76 -3.25 13.64
CA HIS A 353 -3.57 -1.80 13.63
C HIS A 353 -4.25 -1.17 12.40
N ALA A 354 -4.04 -1.72 11.21
CA ALA A 354 -4.65 -1.22 9.97
C ALA A 354 -6.18 -1.21 10.06
N PHE A 355 -6.76 -2.27 10.60
CA PHE A 355 -8.20 -2.38 10.79
C PHE A 355 -8.75 -1.37 11.79
N ARG A 356 -8.12 -1.24 12.96
CA ARG A 356 -8.51 -0.25 13.98
C ARG A 356 -8.41 1.18 13.46
N MET A 357 -7.34 1.48 12.71
CA MET A 357 -7.14 2.82 12.14
C MET A 357 -8.17 3.15 11.07
N ALA A 358 -8.58 2.19 10.24
CA ALA A 358 -9.64 2.38 9.25
C ALA A 358 -10.95 2.85 9.92
N HIS A 359 -11.43 2.12 10.92
CA HIS A 359 -12.64 2.47 11.66
C HIS A 359 -12.49 3.78 12.46
N PHE A 360 -11.34 3.98 13.10
CA PHE A 360 -11.09 5.21 13.85
C PHE A 360 -11.11 6.45 12.95
N ARG A 361 -10.49 6.40 11.76
CA ARG A 361 -10.48 7.52 10.81
C ARG A 361 -11.88 7.81 10.30
N GLN A 362 -12.64 6.79 9.93
CA GLN A 362 -14.02 6.96 9.51
C GLN A 362 -14.87 7.61 10.60
N ALA A 363 -14.84 7.07 11.81
CA ALA A 363 -15.61 7.60 12.92
C ALA A 363 -15.17 9.03 13.32
N LEU A 364 -13.87 9.32 13.31
CA LEU A 364 -13.35 10.66 13.57
C LEU A 364 -13.83 11.67 12.53
N THR A 365 -14.02 11.24 11.28
CA THR A 365 -14.43 12.12 10.17
C THR A 365 -15.94 12.29 10.10
N SER A 366 -16.72 11.21 10.22
CA SER A 366 -18.12 11.16 9.81
C SER A 366 -19.12 11.08 10.97
N ASP A 367 -18.71 10.55 12.14
CA ASP A 367 -19.66 10.36 13.24
C ASP A 367 -20.08 11.70 13.87
N GLU A 368 -21.39 11.93 13.96
CA GLU A 368 -21.96 13.19 14.47
C GLU A 368 -22.24 13.19 15.98
N GLY A 369 -22.14 12.06 16.65
CA GLY A 369 -22.39 11.94 18.08
C GLY A 369 -21.52 12.85 18.94
N ALA A 370 -22.05 13.33 20.07
CA ALA A 370 -21.38 14.26 21.01
C ALA A 370 -19.98 13.74 21.46
N ARG A 371 -19.85 12.42 21.64
CA ARG A 371 -18.57 11.77 21.98
C ARG A 371 -17.50 11.99 20.90
N TRP A 372 -17.85 11.85 19.63
CA TRP A 372 -16.95 12.06 18.52
C TRP A 372 -16.69 13.55 18.26
N GLY A 373 -17.69 14.41 18.49
CA GLY A 373 -17.50 15.86 18.49
C GLY A 373 -16.44 16.31 19.51
N LEU A 374 -16.51 15.78 20.74
CA LEU A 374 -15.52 16.04 21.79
C LEU A 374 -14.14 15.46 21.42
N ARG A 375 -14.09 14.22 20.92
CA ARG A 375 -12.82 13.59 20.48
C ARG A 375 -12.14 14.39 19.39
N ARG A 376 -12.89 14.88 18.37
CA ARG A 376 -12.34 15.76 17.33
C ARG A 376 -11.74 17.04 17.92
N ARG A 377 -12.48 17.71 18.81
CA ARG A 377 -12.00 18.94 19.47
C ARG A 377 -10.71 18.68 20.25
N LEU A 378 -10.69 17.63 21.06
CA LEU A 378 -9.52 17.26 21.86
C LEU A 378 -8.33 16.83 20.98
N HIS A 379 -8.59 16.12 19.88
CA HIS A 379 -7.54 15.71 18.94
C HIS A 379 -6.79 16.92 18.38
N PHE A 380 -7.51 17.92 17.85
CA PHE A 380 -6.89 19.11 17.28
C PHE A 380 -6.33 20.06 18.34
N LEU A 381 -6.98 20.17 19.49
CA LEU A 381 -6.48 20.96 20.62
C LEU A 381 -5.13 20.43 21.13
N LYS A 382 -5.03 19.12 21.35
CA LYS A 382 -3.76 18.48 21.78
C LYS A 382 -2.63 18.71 20.78
N ARG A 383 -2.92 18.61 19.48
CA ARG A 383 -1.94 18.85 18.40
C ARG A 383 -1.47 20.31 18.42
N ASN A 384 -2.42 21.26 18.45
CA ASN A 384 -2.10 22.68 18.48
C ASN A 384 -1.31 23.06 19.74
N LEU A 385 -1.69 22.52 20.90
CA LEU A 385 -0.96 22.77 22.17
C LEU A 385 0.48 22.23 22.09
N ARG A 386 0.68 21.01 21.60
CA ARG A 386 2.02 20.44 21.39
C ARG A 386 2.85 21.31 20.48
N HIS A 387 2.29 21.74 19.35
CA HIS A 387 2.97 22.62 18.42
C HIS A 387 3.42 23.94 19.04
N ARG A 388 2.56 24.57 19.86
CA ARG A 388 2.89 25.81 20.59
C ARG A 388 3.99 25.60 21.62
N ILE A 389 3.92 24.48 22.35
CA ILE A 389 4.96 24.13 23.35
C ILE A 389 6.29 23.86 22.65
N ASP A 390 6.31 23.08 21.57
CA ASP A 390 7.53 22.78 20.83
C ASP A 390 8.12 24.02 20.14
N ALA A 391 7.29 25.03 19.80
CA ALA A 391 7.76 26.32 19.28
C ALA A 391 8.48 27.15 20.34
N ILE A 392 8.10 27.02 21.63
CA ILE A 392 8.74 27.74 22.75
C ILE A 392 9.94 26.94 23.29
N GLN A 393 9.82 25.63 23.40
CA GLN A 393 10.85 24.72 23.91
C GLN A 393 10.98 23.49 22.99
N PRO A 394 11.85 23.54 21.97
CA PRO A 394 12.01 22.45 21.01
C PRO A 394 12.33 21.10 21.69
N GLY A 395 11.52 20.08 21.36
CA GLY A 395 11.70 18.71 21.86
C GLY A 395 11.17 18.43 23.27
N TRP A 396 10.54 19.39 23.94
CA TRP A 396 10.00 19.18 25.28
C TRP A 396 8.84 18.18 25.32
N THR A 397 7.95 18.21 24.33
CA THR A 397 6.83 17.25 24.23
C THR A 397 7.30 15.83 23.96
N ALA A 398 8.40 15.63 23.24
CA ALA A 398 9.01 14.31 23.04
C ALA A 398 9.61 13.76 24.33
N ARG A 399 10.26 14.61 25.13
CA ARG A 399 10.81 14.22 26.45
C ARG A 399 9.71 13.83 27.44
N LEU A 400 8.62 14.60 27.53
CA LEU A 400 7.46 14.27 28.36
C LEU A 400 6.80 12.93 27.94
N ALA A 401 6.67 12.68 26.64
CA ALA A 401 6.10 11.41 26.14
C ALA A 401 7.00 10.21 26.47
N GLY A 402 8.33 10.39 26.53
CA GLY A 402 9.28 9.38 26.98
C GLY A 402 9.16 9.10 28.48
N MET A 403 9.01 10.14 29.30
CA MET A 403 8.85 10.00 30.77
C MET A 403 7.52 9.35 31.20
N LEU A 404 6.46 9.44 30.38
CA LEU A 404 5.16 8.82 30.65
C LEU A 404 5.05 7.37 30.14
N ARG A 405 6.08 6.87 29.43
CA ARG A 405 6.18 5.48 28.94
C ARG A 405 7.19 4.64 29.73
N ALA A 406 8.02 5.26 30.54
CA ALA A 406 8.91 4.63 31.52
C ALA A 406 8.19 4.48 32.88
#